data_6972f4a8592b1f9fd1246d6e9d5ed716
#
_entry.id   6972f4a8592b1f9fd1246d6e9d5ed716
#
_cell.length_a   1.000
_cell.length_b   1.000
_cell.length_c   1.000
_cell.angle_alpha   90.00
_cell.angle_beta   90.00
_cell.angle_gamma   90.00
#
_symmetry.space_group_name_H-M   'P 1'
#
loop_
_entity.id
_entity.type
_entity.pdbx_description
1 polymer ?
#
loop_
_entity_poly.entity_id
_entity_poly.type
_entity_poly.pdbx_seq_one_letter_code
_entity_poly.pdbx_strand_id
1 'polypeptide(L)'
;MSVRKLVENDLSPALPVVDEICPAGEPWVKVVKKGQVFRIVDLEGNQAVDTLFYNAHDAEERYSATDTVRRQNMLYLTTGSRLYSNFGNVMLTIIADTCGRHDTVGGACSAESNTTRYALEKYPMHSCRDSFLHAWAH
;
A
#
# COMPACT_ATOMS: atom_id res chain seq x y z
N MET A 1 13.76 -3.42 -20.29
CA MET A 1 13.03 -2.33 -19.60
C MET A 1 11.57 -2.73 -19.49
N SER A 2 11.04 -2.84 -18.28
CA SER A 2 9.60 -3.07 -18.09
C SER A 2 8.84 -1.84 -18.58
N VAL A 3 7.99 -2.01 -19.55
CA VAL A 3 7.10 -0.93 -20.03
C VAL A 3 6.02 -0.75 -18.98
N ARG A 4 5.86 0.49 -18.46
CA ARG A 4 4.77 0.82 -17.54
C ARG A 4 3.45 0.58 -18.26
N LYS A 5 2.61 -0.22 -17.65
CA LYS A 5 1.26 -0.47 -18.16
C LYS A 5 0.27 0.36 -17.35
N LEU A 6 0.08 1.61 -17.75
CA LEU A 6 -0.93 2.48 -17.14
C LEU A 6 -2.31 2.08 -17.67
N VAL A 7 -3.21 1.74 -16.77
CA VAL A 7 -4.56 1.30 -17.09
C VAL A 7 -5.54 1.98 -16.15
N GLU A 8 -6.47 2.71 -16.71
CA GLU A 8 -7.60 3.24 -15.96
C GLU A 8 -8.57 2.13 -15.57
N ASN A 9 -9.25 2.33 -14.47
CA ASN A 9 -10.25 1.41 -13.97
C ASN A 9 -11.61 1.70 -14.62
N ASP A 10 -12.19 0.70 -15.23
CA ASP A 10 -13.53 0.72 -15.82
C ASP A 10 -14.65 0.29 -14.85
N LEU A 11 -14.29 -0.13 -13.64
CA LEU A 11 -15.27 -0.48 -12.62
C LEU A 11 -16.03 0.77 -12.18
N SER A 12 -17.34 0.74 -12.33
CA SER A 12 -18.20 1.81 -11.87
C SER A 12 -18.08 1.98 -10.35
N PRO A 13 -17.78 3.17 -9.84
CA PRO A 13 -17.82 3.45 -8.40
C PRO A 13 -19.26 3.51 -7.86
N ALA A 14 -20.26 3.25 -8.68
CA ALA A 14 -21.66 3.53 -8.37
C ALA A 14 -22.23 2.75 -7.19
N LEU A 15 -21.60 1.67 -6.74
CA LEU A 15 -22.04 0.89 -5.58
C LEU A 15 -20.83 0.33 -4.80
N PRO A 16 -19.98 1.16 -4.22
CA PRO A 16 -18.91 0.68 -3.35
C PRO A 16 -19.53 0.06 -2.08
N VAL A 17 -18.95 -1.03 -1.59
CA VAL A 17 -19.29 -1.61 -0.29
C VAL A 17 -18.80 -0.70 0.84
N VAL A 18 -17.68 -0.02 0.62
CA VAL A 18 -17.07 0.97 1.50
C VAL A 18 -16.56 2.11 0.63
N ASP A 19 -16.86 3.35 1.00
CA ASP A 19 -16.32 4.56 0.41
C ASP A 19 -15.96 5.52 1.55
N GLU A 20 -14.68 5.63 1.83
CA GLU A 20 -14.15 6.37 2.97
C GLU A 20 -12.96 7.23 2.54
N ILE A 21 -12.89 8.43 3.11
CA ILE A 21 -11.72 9.30 2.99
C ILE A 21 -10.80 9.02 4.18
N CYS A 22 -9.54 8.66 3.89
CA CYS A 22 -8.48 8.56 4.88
C CYS A 22 -7.73 9.91 4.91
N PRO A 23 -7.87 10.71 5.97
CA PRO A 23 -7.14 11.97 6.08
C PRO A 23 -5.63 11.76 6.12
N ALA A 24 -4.89 12.78 5.71
CA ALA A 24 -3.42 12.73 5.80
C ALA A 24 -2.96 12.51 7.24
N GLY A 25 -2.07 11.56 7.43
CA GLY A 25 -1.55 11.20 8.75
C GLY A 25 -2.38 10.17 9.52
N GLU A 26 -3.57 9.82 9.06
CA GLU A 26 -4.42 8.85 9.74
C GLU A 26 -4.23 7.43 9.21
N PRO A 27 -4.32 6.41 10.07
CA PRO A 27 -4.33 5.02 9.64
C PRO A 27 -5.73 4.61 9.12
N TRP A 28 -5.73 3.62 8.24
CA TRP A 28 -6.94 2.99 7.74
C TRP A 28 -6.77 1.47 7.71
N VAL A 29 -7.72 0.72 8.24
CA VAL A 29 -7.71 -0.74 8.27
C VAL A 29 -9.06 -1.29 7.88
N LYS A 30 -9.09 -2.24 6.96
CA LYS A 30 -10.30 -2.98 6.56
C LYS A 30 -9.95 -4.39 6.09
N VAL A 31 -10.91 -5.27 6.27
CA VAL A 31 -10.84 -6.61 5.68
C VAL A 31 -11.38 -6.57 4.26
N VAL A 32 -10.53 -6.93 3.30
CA VAL A 32 -10.91 -7.11 1.90
C VAL A 32 -11.06 -8.60 1.63
N LYS A 33 -12.26 -9.02 1.24
CA LYS A 33 -12.56 -10.45 0.99
C LYS A 33 -12.11 -10.87 -0.41
N LYS A 34 -11.83 -12.15 -0.58
CA LYS A 34 -11.53 -12.74 -1.90
C LYS A 34 -12.59 -12.37 -2.92
N GLY A 35 -12.16 -11.87 -4.07
CA GLY A 35 -13.01 -11.42 -5.16
C GLY A 35 -13.48 -9.96 -5.08
N GLN A 36 -13.23 -9.28 -3.98
CA GLN A 36 -13.43 -7.84 -3.89
C GLN A 36 -12.26 -7.07 -4.51
N VAL A 37 -12.55 -5.84 -4.93
CA VAL A 37 -11.56 -4.89 -5.42
C VAL A 37 -11.34 -3.81 -4.36
N PHE A 38 -10.09 -3.59 -4.01
CA PHE A 38 -9.65 -2.47 -3.20
C PHE A 38 -9.10 -1.38 -4.12
N ARG A 39 -9.56 -0.15 -3.96
CA ARG A 39 -9.15 0.99 -4.77
C ARG A 39 -8.62 2.10 -3.88
N ILE A 40 -7.47 2.64 -4.24
CA ILE A 40 -6.89 3.84 -3.63
C ILE A 40 -6.98 4.96 -4.67
N VAL A 41 -7.51 6.10 -4.26
CA VAL A 41 -7.64 7.30 -5.10
C VAL A 41 -6.91 8.45 -4.43
N ASP A 42 -5.93 9.02 -5.11
CA ASP A 42 -5.30 10.28 -4.71
C ASP A 42 -6.21 11.43 -5.17
N LEU A 43 -6.91 12.07 -4.23
CA LEU A 43 -7.95 13.05 -4.53
C LEU A 43 -7.38 14.40 -4.97
N GLU A 44 -6.26 14.82 -4.40
CA GLU A 44 -5.68 16.14 -4.62
C GLU A 44 -4.38 16.11 -5.40
N GLY A 45 -3.84 14.92 -5.65
CA GLY A 45 -2.54 14.71 -6.26
C GLY A 45 -1.38 14.90 -5.27
N ASN A 46 -0.23 14.34 -5.63
CA ASN A 46 1.03 14.40 -4.85
C ASN A 46 0.96 13.75 -3.47
N GLN A 47 0.01 12.85 -3.24
CA GLN A 47 -0.05 12.05 -2.03
C GLN A 47 0.59 10.68 -2.24
N ALA A 48 1.11 10.13 -1.17
CA ALA A 48 1.59 8.76 -1.12
C ALA A 48 0.96 8.04 0.07
N VAL A 49 0.69 6.75 -0.09
CA VAL A 49 0.17 5.91 0.98
C VAL A 49 1.03 4.67 1.13
N ASP A 50 1.49 4.42 2.34
CA ASP A 50 2.14 3.18 2.70
C ASP A 50 1.08 2.11 2.96
N THR A 51 1.27 0.92 2.41
CA THR A 51 0.30 -0.17 2.53
C THR A 51 0.94 -1.44 3.07
N LEU A 52 0.26 -2.10 4.02
CA LEU A 52 0.56 -3.43 4.48
C LEU A 52 -0.64 -4.34 4.25
N PHE A 53 -0.38 -5.61 3.96
CA PHE A 53 -1.43 -6.61 3.77
C PHE A 53 -1.11 -7.85 4.61
N TYR A 54 -2.10 -8.31 5.34
CA TYR A 54 -2.05 -9.51 6.17
C TYR A 54 -3.20 -10.44 5.80
N ASN A 55 -2.99 -11.74 5.97
CA ASN A 55 -4.08 -12.68 5.92
C ASN A 55 -4.94 -12.49 7.18
N ALA A 56 -6.23 -12.17 7.01
CA ALA A 56 -7.14 -11.89 8.12
C ALA A 56 -7.39 -13.10 9.05
N HIS A 57 -7.04 -14.30 8.62
CA HIS A 57 -7.20 -15.54 9.41
C HIS A 57 -5.88 -16.04 10.00
N ASP A 58 -4.75 -15.53 9.49
CA ASP A 58 -3.41 -15.92 9.93
C ASP A 58 -2.44 -14.75 9.68
N ALA A 59 -2.21 -13.93 10.67
CA ALA A 59 -1.37 -12.74 10.58
C ALA A 59 0.14 -13.06 10.36
N GLU A 60 0.56 -14.31 10.53
CA GLU A 60 1.91 -14.74 10.16
C GLU A 60 2.09 -14.71 8.63
N GLU A 61 1.03 -14.89 7.88
CA GLU A 61 1.03 -14.67 6.44
C GLU A 61 0.80 -13.19 6.12
N ARG A 62 1.82 -12.53 5.60
CA ARG A 62 1.81 -11.11 5.26
C ARG A 62 2.50 -10.82 3.94
N TYR A 63 2.17 -9.70 3.36
CA TYR A 63 2.84 -9.20 2.17
C TYR A 63 4.36 -9.10 2.37
N SER A 64 5.10 -9.62 1.39
CA SER A 64 6.55 -9.57 1.33
C SER A 64 7.00 -8.79 0.09
N ALA A 65 7.53 -7.58 0.30
CA ALA A 65 8.11 -6.77 -0.78
C ALA A 65 9.27 -7.50 -1.47
N THR A 66 10.16 -8.10 -0.68
CA THR A 66 11.33 -8.84 -1.18
C THR A 66 10.93 -10.02 -2.08
N ASP A 67 9.94 -10.83 -1.64
CA ASP A 67 9.46 -11.95 -2.45
C ASP A 67 8.73 -11.48 -3.70
N THR A 68 7.98 -10.40 -3.60
CA THR A 68 7.28 -9.77 -4.72
C THR A 68 8.27 -9.30 -5.79
N VAL A 69 9.30 -8.53 -5.40
CA VAL A 69 10.35 -8.05 -6.31
C VAL A 69 11.09 -9.21 -6.97
N ARG A 70 11.52 -10.18 -6.16
CA ARG A 70 12.31 -11.32 -6.63
C ARG A 70 11.55 -12.21 -7.62
N ARG A 71 10.26 -12.46 -7.36
CA ARG A 71 9.42 -13.33 -8.21
C ARG A 71 9.03 -12.66 -9.52
N GLN A 72 8.88 -11.36 -9.54
CA GLN A 72 8.46 -10.61 -10.72
C GLN A 72 9.63 -9.92 -11.44
N ASN A 73 10.81 -9.91 -10.84
CA ASN A 73 12.00 -9.24 -11.38
C ASN A 73 11.74 -7.75 -11.69
N MET A 74 10.96 -7.08 -10.83
CA MET A 74 10.58 -5.68 -10.97
C MET A 74 10.66 -4.97 -9.62
N LEU A 75 11.27 -3.76 -9.60
CA LEU A 75 11.34 -2.90 -8.42
C LEU A 75 10.07 -2.07 -8.22
N TYR A 76 9.46 -1.63 -9.31
CA TYR A 76 8.25 -0.82 -9.27
C TYR A 76 7.05 -1.63 -9.71
N LEU A 77 6.01 -1.64 -8.89
CA LEU A 77 4.78 -2.34 -9.21
C LEU A 77 3.88 -1.47 -10.09
N THR A 78 3.12 -2.11 -10.95
CA THR A 78 2.15 -1.51 -11.85
C THR A 78 1.06 -2.51 -12.22
N THR A 79 0.17 -2.18 -13.14
CA THR A 79 -0.88 -3.07 -13.64
C THR A 79 -0.32 -4.43 -14.04
N GLY A 80 -0.94 -5.50 -13.55
CA GLY A 80 -0.55 -6.90 -13.74
C GLY A 80 0.42 -7.42 -12.68
N SER A 81 0.97 -6.56 -11.82
CA SER A 81 1.84 -7.00 -10.73
C SER A 81 1.05 -7.78 -9.68
N ARG A 82 1.65 -8.83 -9.17
CA ARG A 82 1.10 -9.66 -8.10
C ARG A 82 1.87 -9.37 -6.81
N LEU A 83 1.16 -9.17 -5.73
CA LEU A 83 1.73 -9.00 -4.39
C LEU A 83 1.77 -10.36 -3.71
N TYR A 84 2.99 -10.81 -3.40
CA TYR A 84 3.21 -12.12 -2.79
C TYR A 84 3.37 -12.02 -1.28
N SER A 85 2.86 -13.04 -0.59
CA SER A 85 3.13 -13.21 0.84
C SER A 85 4.51 -13.81 1.09
N ASN A 86 4.95 -13.75 2.36
CA ASN A 86 6.15 -14.43 2.84
C ASN A 86 6.05 -15.96 2.73
N PHE A 87 4.85 -16.53 2.58
CA PHE A 87 4.61 -17.95 2.29
C PHE A 87 4.57 -18.26 0.78
N GLY A 88 4.70 -17.23 -0.06
CA GLY A 88 4.75 -17.38 -1.52
C GLY A 88 3.38 -17.41 -2.20
N ASN A 89 2.31 -17.17 -1.49
CA ASN A 89 0.96 -17.07 -2.03
C ASN A 89 0.72 -15.69 -2.66
N VAL A 90 -0.15 -15.62 -3.66
CA VAL A 90 -0.60 -14.34 -4.22
C VAL A 90 -1.72 -13.79 -3.33
N MET A 91 -1.47 -12.67 -2.66
CA MET A 91 -2.46 -11.98 -1.83
C MET A 91 -3.34 -11.05 -2.67
N LEU A 92 -2.73 -10.26 -3.54
CA LEU A 92 -3.40 -9.25 -4.36
C LEU A 92 -2.80 -9.22 -5.76
N THR A 93 -3.59 -8.72 -6.71
CA THR A 93 -3.11 -8.40 -8.06
C THR A 93 -3.54 -6.99 -8.42
N ILE A 94 -2.62 -6.17 -8.90
CA ILE A 94 -2.94 -4.83 -9.39
C ILE A 94 -3.61 -4.98 -10.75
N ILE A 95 -4.89 -4.68 -10.83
CA ILE A 95 -5.70 -4.85 -12.05
C ILE A 95 -5.78 -3.56 -12.87
N ALA A 96 -5.67 -2.40 -12.23
CA ALA A 96 -5.62 -1.09 -12.87
C ALA A 96 -4.71 -0.16 -12.08
N ASP A 97 -3.96 0.68 -12.77
CA ASP A 97 -2.99 1.58 -12.17
C ASP A 97 -2.69 2.73 -13.13
N THR A 98 -2.80 3.95 -12.65
CA THR A 98 -2.50 5.17 -13.40
C THR A 98 -1.19 5.85 -12.97
N CYS A 99 -0.52 5.34 -11.93
CA CYS A 99 0.77 5.82 -11.44
C CYS A 99 1.96 5.10 -12.10
N GLY A 100 1.95 3.77 -12.13
CA GLY A 100 3.00 2.93 -12.72
C GLY A 100 4.33 2.94 -11.98
N ARG A 101 4.37 3.39 -10.72
CA ARG A 101 5.60 3.54 -9.93
C ARG A 101 5.41 3.24 -8.45
N HIS A 102 4.69 2.21 -8.12
CA HIS A 102 4.55 1.81 -6.71
C HIS A 102 5.86 1.21 -6.21
N ASP A 103 6.52 1.94 -5.33
CA ASP A 103 7.80 1.56 -4.73
C ASP A 103 7.61 0.42 -3.72
N THR A 104 8.56 -0.49 -3.70
CA THR A 104 8.60 -1.62 -2.78
C THR A 104 9.86 -1.63 -1.90
N VAL A 105 10.76 -0.67 -2.10
CA VAL A 105 12.08 -0.63 -1.48
C VAL A 105 12.16 0.39 -0.36
N GLY A 106 11.48 1.52 -0.50
CA GLY A 106 11.59 2.65 0.44
C GLY A 106 11.12 2.35 1.85
N GLY A 107 10.16 1.44 1.99
CA GLY A 107 9.58 1.06 3.28
C GLY A 107 8.81 2.20 3.95
N ALA A 108 8.24 1.91 5.13
CA ALA A 108 7.52 2.88 5.92
C ALA A 108 8.46 3.83 6.67
N CYS A 109 8.12 5.11 6.72
CA CYS A 109 8.89 6.09 7.48
C CYS A 109 8.73 5.90 8.99
N SER A 110 9.75 6.30 9.75
CA SER A 110 9.71 6.42 11.21
C SER A 110 9.81 7.88 11.64
N ALA A 111 9.37 8.19 12.86
CA ALA A 111 9.49 9.53 13.42
C ALA A 111 10.95 10.03 13.39
N GLU A 112 11.89 9.15 13.74
CA GLU A 112 13.33 9.46 13.74
C GLU A 112 13.85 9.75 12.33
N SER A 113 13.44 8.97 11.34
CA SER A 113 13.84 9.19 9.94
C SER A 113 13.26 10.50 9.40
N ASN A 114 12.04 10.86 9.78
CA ASN A 114 11.40 12.08 9.36
C ASN A 114 12.07 13.30 9.99
N THR A 115 12.39 13.23 11.29
CA THR A 115 13.16 14.30 11.98
C THR A 115 14.50 14.54 11.28
N THR A 116 15.23 13.48 10.95
CA THR A 116 16.53 13.59 10.26
C THR A 116 16.40 14.16 8.84
N ARG A 117 15.40 13.69 8.07
CA ARG A 117 15.22 14.11 6.67
C ARG A 117 14.75 15.54 6.51
N TYR A 118 13.86 15.98 7.39
CA TYR A 118 13.18 17.28 7.23
C TYR A 118 13.67 18.33 8.20
N ALA A 119 14.64 18.01 9.06
CA ALA A 119 15.24 18.91 10.05
C ALA A 119 14.19 19.73 10.82
N LEU A 120 13.05 19.11 11.13
CA LEU A 120 11.97 19.77 11.83
C LEU A 120 12.18 19.62 13.33
N GLU A 121 12.15 20.72 14.05
CA GLU A 121 12.24 20.77 15.51
C GLU A 121 10.98 20.27 16.21
N LYS A 122 10.06 19.64 15.46
CA LYS A 122 8.83 19.07 16.00
C LYS A 122 9.06 17.65 16.49
N TYR A 123 8.83 17.43 17.75
CA TYR A 123 8.80 16.09 18.34
C TYR A 123 7.51 15.95 19.18
N PRO A 124 6.79 14.82 19.05
CA PRO A 124 7.03 13.71 18.15
C PRO A 124 6.60 14.03 16.70
N MET A 125 7.37 13.52 15.74
CA MET A 125 6.98 13.56 14.32
C MET A 125 6.04 12.40 14.03
N HIS A 126 4.98 12.67 13.26
CA HIS A 126 4.13 11.62 12.68
C HIS A 126 4.96 10.68 11.82
N SER A 127 4.62 9.40 11.84
CA SER A 127 5.25 8.40 10.96
C SER A 127 4.27 7.30 10.55
N CYS A 128 4.48 6.73 9.37
CA CYS A 128 3.69 5.60 8.89
C CYS A 128 3.85 4.37 9.80
N ARG A 129 5.05 4.17 10.36
CA ARG A 129 5.28 3.09 11.34
C ARG A 129 4.36 3.21 12.55
N ASP A 130 4.23 4.41 13.11
CA ASP A 130 3.39 4.62 14.28
C ASP A 130 1.90 4.48 13.93
N SER A 131 1.49 4.94 12.74
CA SER A 131 0.14 4.72 12.22
C SER A 131 -0.19 3.23 12.06
N PHE A 132 0.73 2.42 11.55
CA PHE A 132 0.54 0.97 11.45
C PHE A 132 0.43 0.30 12.82
N LEU A 133 1.27 0.68 13.77
CA LEU A 133 1.21 0.14 15.15
C LEU A 133 -0.11 0.53 15.83
N HIS A 134 -0.56 1.77 15.64
CA HIS A 134 -1.85 2.22 16.16
C HIS A 134 -3.01 1.42 15.54
N ALA A 135 -3.02 1.27 14.22
CA ALA A 135 -4.03 0.51 13.50
C ALA A 135 -4.07 -0.98 13.87
N TRP A 136 -2.94 -1.55 14.27
CA TRP A 136 -2.85 -2.95 14.71
C TRP A 136 -3.37 -3.16 16.14
N ALA A 137 -3.28 -2.13 16.98
CA ALA A 137 -3.67 -2.20 18.39
C ALA A 137 -5.19 -2.03 18.61
N HIS A 138 -5.93 -1.61 17.61
CA HIS A 138 -7.38 -1.33 17.64
C HIS A 138 -8.13 -2.16 16.60
#